data_cdcc257364cd0ec1559afa957909f3ce
#
_entry.id   cdcc257364cd0ec1559afa957909f3ce
#
_cell.length_a   1.000
_cell.length_b   1.000
_cell.length_c   1.000
_cell.angle_alpha   90.00
_cell.angle_beta   90.00
_cell.angle_gamma   90.00
#
_symmetry.space_group_name_H-M   'P 1'
#
loop_
_entity.id
_entity.type
_entity.pdbx_description
1 polymer ?
#
loop_
_entity_poly.entity_id
_entity_poly.type
_entity_poly.pdbx_seq_one_letter_code
_entity_poly.pdbx_strand_id
1 'polypeptide(L)'
;PIPVTPDFIEVNPTDKEVFTLETIETPLNQVSPDLISSDTDADGIINSKDPDDDGDTILSIYEGSYVEGAVENFVADFGAVDTDLDGFANYLDTDDDNDGVFTIFENPDPNGDFNPEDAIDTDGDGTADYLDTDDDGDGIDSFDEIPDLDLDGNPSDALDFDADGIADYLDTDDDNDGVPTL
;
A
#
# COMPACT_ATOMS: atom_id res chain seq x y z
N PRO A 1 -26.35 -46.13 -6.64
CA PRO A 1 -26.18 -44.73 -6.32
C PRO A 1 -27.50 -44.23 -5.76
N ILE A 2 -27.53 -43.91 -4.48
CA ILE A 2 -28.68 -43.36 -3.76
C ILE A 2 -28.58 -41.85 -3.90
N PRO A 3 -29.62 -41.16 -4.38
CA PRO A 3 -29.59 -39.71 -4.42
C PRO A 3 -29.76 -39.18 -2.98
N VAL A 4 -28.80 -38.36 -2.55
CA VAL A 4 -28.92 -37.61 -1.30
C VAL A 4 -29.77 -36.37 -1.60
N THR A 5 -31.02 -36.38 -1.12
CA THR A 5 -31.83 -35.16 -1.12
C THR A 5 -31.39 -34.32 0.09
N PRO A 6 -31.21 -33.01 -0.07
CA PRO A 6 -30.96 -32.14 1.08
C PRO A 6 -32.23 -32.07 1.93
N ASP A 7 -32.12 -32.49 3.20
CA ASP A 7 -33.18 -32.29 4.18
C ASP A 7 -33.28 -30.78 4.48
N PHE A 8 -34.42 -30.20 4.09
CA PHE A 8 -34.79 -28.88 4.56
C PHE A 8 -35.37 -29.04 5.97
N ILE A 9 -34.70 -28.44 6.94
CA ILE A 9 -35.24 -28.35 8.30
C ILE A 9 -36.31 -27.26 8.26
N GLU A 10 -37.59 -27.66 8.41
CA GLU A 10 -38.67 -26.71 8.68
C GLU A 10 -38.48 -26.14 10.09
N VAL A 11 -38.14 -24.86 10.16
CA VAL A 11 -38.04 -24.14 11.45
C VAL A 11 -39.45 -23.74 11.90
N ASN A 12 -39.93 -24.35 12.95
CA ASN A 12 -41.19 -23.98 13.58
C ASN A 12 -41.02 -22.65 14.35
N PRO A 13 -41.82 -21.61 14.05
CA PRO A 13 -41.63 -20.27 14.61
C PRO A 13 -41.99 -20.13 16.10
N THR A 14 -42.34 -21.21 16.78
CA THR A 14 -42.69 -21.22 18.21
C THR A 14 -41.59 -21.73 19.13
N ASP A 15 -40.52 -22.28 18.63
CA ASP A 15 -39.39 -22.69 19.45
C ASP A 15 -38.45 -21.51 19.71
N LYS A 16 -38.55 -21.01 20.95
CA LYS A 16 -37.55 -20.12 21.51
C LYS A 16 -36.28 -20.90 21.90
N GLU A 17 -35.73 -21.66 20.98
CA GLU A 17 -34.37 -22.12 21.14
C GLU A 17 -33.44 -20.97 20.85
N VAL A 18 -32.77 -20.55 21.88
CA VAL A 18 -31.62 -19.69 21.81
C VAL A 18 -30.63 -20.41 20.89
N PHE A 19 -30.47 -19.93 19.66
CA PHE A 19 -29.31 -20.31 18.88
C PHE A 19 -28.10 -19.80 19.65
N THR A 20 -27.54 -20.66 20.49
CA THR A 20 -26.12 -20.51 20.77
C THR A 20 -25.45 -20.70 19.43
N LEU A 21 -24.90 -19.60 18.90
CA LEU A 21 -23.84 -19.69 17.95
C LEU A 21 -22.82 -20.65 18.58
N GLU A 22 -22.90 -21.95 18.23
CA GLU A 22 -21.70 -22.75 18.29
C GLU A 22 -20.74 -21.97 17.40
N THR A 23 -19.83 -21.30 18.07
CA THR A 23 -18.64 -20.82 17.41
C THR A 23 -18.17 -21.98 16.55
N ILE A 24 -18.27 -21.79 15.23
CA ILE A 24 -17.47 -22.59 14.33
C ILE A 24 -16.06 -22.21 14.78
N GLU A 25 -15.53 -22.99 15.71
CA GLU A 25 -14.11 -23.05 15.93
C GLU A 25 -13.54 -23.66 14.64
N THR A 26 -13.46 -22.84 13.58
CA THR A 26 -12.42 -23.07 12.61
C THR A 26 -11.16 -23.07 13.47
N PRO A 27 -10.48 -24.19 13.57
CA PRO A 27 -9.29 -24.21 14.39
C PRO A 27 -8.39 -23.11 13.87
N LEU A 28 -7.93 -22.23 14.75
CA LEU A 28 -6.90 -21.21 14.53
C LEU A 28 -5.63 -21.76 13.85
N ASN A 29 -5.65 -23.03 13.50
CA ASN A 29 -4.60 -23.80 12.89
C ASN A 29 -4.60 -23.76 11.36
N GLN A 30 -5.37 -22.86 10.74
CA GLN A 30 -5.37 -22.63 9.28
C GLN A 30 -5.04 -21.20 8.90
N VAL A 31 -4.74 -20.34 9.83
CA VAL A 31 -4.01 -19.12 9.54
C VAL A 31 -2.57 -19.54 9.29
N SER A 32 -2.05 -19.25 8.12
CA SER A 32 -0.65 -19.53 7.83
C SER A 32 0.19 -18.91 8.95
N PRO A 33 1.11 -19.66 9.58
CA PRO A 33 2.01 -19.09 10.58
C PRO A 33 2.79 -17.87 10.05
N ASP A 34 2.91 -17.77 8.73
CA ASP A 34 3.61 -16.70 8.04
C ASP A 34 2.87 -15.36 8.14
N LEU A 35 1.53 -15.38 8.25
CA LEU A 35 0.72 -14.16 8.43
C LEU A 35 0.70 -13.63 9.87
N ILE A 36 1.05 -14.47 10.85
CA ILE A 36 1.06 -14.08 12.27
C ILE A 36 2.42 -13.50 12.70
N SER A 37 3.45 -13.74 11.90
CA SER A 37 4.83 -13.34 12.18
C SER A 37 5.45 -12.53 11.06
N SER A 38 4.65 -11.98 10.15
CA SER A 38 5.14 -11.05 9.13
C SER A 38 5.69 -9.81 9.81
N ASP A 39 6.83 -9.37 9.35
CA ASP A 39 7.57 -8.18 9.77
C ASP A 39 8.12 -7.65 8.45
N THR A 40 7.36 -6.76 7.82
CA THR A 40 7.56 -6.40 6.42
C THR A 40 8.80 -5.52 6.26
N ASP A 41 8.98 -4.54 7.13
CA ASP A 41 10.13 -3.63 7.14
C ASP A 41 11.36 -4.19 7.88
N ALA A 42 11.19 -5.33 8.57
CA ALA A 42 12.24 -6.01 9.34
C ALA A 42 12.81 -5.17 10.52
N ASP A 43 12.00 -4.31 11.11
CA ASP A 43 12.38 -3.48 12.28
C ASP A 43 12.38 -4.28 13.60
N GLY A 44 11.75 -5.46 13.61
CA GLY A 44 11.62 -6.38 14.75
C GLY A 44 10.27 -6.30 15.46
N ILE A 45 9.35 -5.51 14.96
CA ILE A 45 7.94 -5.48 15.32
C ILE A 45 7.18 -6.24 14.23
N ILE A 46 6.27 -7.11 14.62
CA ILE A 46 5.46 -7.83 13.64
C ILE A 46 4.30 -6.94 13.19
N ASN A 47 3.90 -7.01 11.93
CA ASN A 47 2.84 -6.20 11.31
C ASN A 47 1.57 -6.07 12.18
N SER A 48 1.14 -7.13 12.86
CA SER A 48 -0.03 -7.09 13.73
C SER A 48 0.10 -6.21 14.98
N LYS A 49 1.26 -5.59 15.20
CA LYS A 49 1.58 -4.72 16.34
C LYS A 49 2.34 -3.48 15.91
N ASP A 50 2.67 -3.42 14.65
CA ASP A 50 3.32 -2.31 14.04
C ASP A 50 2.29 -1.28 13.60
N PRO A 51 2.47 -0.01 13.90
CA PRO A 51 1.63 1.04 13.33
C PRO A 51 1.96 1.41 11.88
N ASP A 52 3.14 1.02 11.40
CA ASP A 52 3.74 1.34 10.11
C ASP A 52 4.41 0.06 9.60
N ASP A 53 3.64 -0.75 8.88
CA ASP A 53 3.95 -2.17 8.63
C ASP A 53 5.10 -2.38 7.65
N ASP A 54 5.35 -1.42 6.74
CA ASP A 54 6.40 -1.47 5.71
C ASP A 54 7.51 -0.44 5.91
N GLY A 55 7.32 0.48 6.88
CA GLY A 55 8.36 1.39 7.35
C GLY A 55 8.59 2.60 6.42
N ASP A 56 7.58 2.99 5.66
CA ASP A 56 7.65 4.05 4.68
C ASP A 56 7.40 5.46 5.25
N THR A 57 7.05 5.55 6.54
CA THR A 57 6.70 6.75 7.30
C THR A 57 5.23 7.16 7.24
N ILE A 58 4.39 6.43 6.58
CA ILE A 58 2.94 6.55 6.65
C ILE A 58 2.42 5.49 7.62
N LEU A 59 1.54 5.87 8.55
CA LEU A 59 0.92 4.83 9.37
C LEU A 59 -0.03 4.00 8.52
N SER A 60 0.06 2.69 8.63
CA SER A 60 -0.79 1.72 7.92
C SER A 60 -2.29 2.03 7.98
N ILE A 61 -2.75 2.76 9.02
CA ILE A 61 -4.15 3.21 9.15
C ILE A 61 -4.56 4.20 8.04
N TYR A 62 -3.62 4.99 7.51
CA TYR A 62 -3.90 5.96 6.45
C TYR A 62 -3.90 5.30 5.08
N GLU A 63 -3.28 4.15 4.95
CA GLU A 63 -3.20 3.34 3.74
C GLU A 63 -4.29 2.28 3.65
N GLY A 64 -5.21 2.29 4.59
CA GLY A 64 -6.41 1.46 4.54
C GLY A 64 -6.34 0.12 5.29
N SER A 65 -5.26 -0.17 6.02
CA SER A 65 -5.10 -1.44 6.73
C SER A 65 -5.94 -1.58 7.99
N TYR A 66 -6.38 -0.49 8.60
CA TYR A 66 -6.97 -0.51 9.92
C TYR A 66 -8.49 -0.36 9.93
N VAL A 67 -9.17 -1.36 10.46
CA VAL A 67 -10.56 -1.24 10.93
C VAL A 67 -10.56 -1.33 12.45
N GLU A 68 -10.73 -0.19 13.12
CA GLU A 68 -10.86 -0.13 14.58
C GLU A 68 -12.00 -1.05 15.06
N GLY A 69 -11.65 -2.12 15.81
CA GLY A 69 -12.59 -3.10 16.32
C GLY A 69 -12.63 -4.43 15.58
N ALA A 70 -11.85 -4.64 14.57
CA ALA A 70 -11.53 -5.97 14.09
C ALA A 70 -10.75 -6.69 15.20
N VAL A 71 -11.37 -7.71 15.75
CA VAL A 71 -10.72 -8.63 16.68
C VAL A 71 -9.42 -9.11 16.07
N GLU A 72 -8.38 -9.03 16.88
CA GLU A 72 -7.05 -9.55 16.63
C GLU A 72 -7.03 -10.57 15.48
N ASN A 73 -6.35 -10.24 14.39
CA ASN A 73 -6.09 -11.11 13.27
C ASN A 73 -7.24 -11.37 12.31
N PHE A 74 -7.05 -10.86 11.20
CA PHE A 74 -7.73 -11.15 9.96
C PHE A 74 -8.66 -10.04 9.51
N VAL A 75 -8.09 -9.02 9.02
CA VAL A 75 -8.74 -8.38 7.88
C VAL A 75 -8.10 -8.97 6.64
N ALA A 76 -8.76 -9.95 6.05
CA ALA A 76 -8.67 -10.06 4.62
C ALA A 76 -9.17 -8.71 4.12
N ASP A 77 -8.31 -7.90 3.78
CA ASP A 77 -8.26 -6.73 3.01
C ASP A 77 -9.54 -6.39 2.22
N PHE A 78 -10.57 -5.96 2.94
CA PHE A 78 -11.79 -5.45 2.33
C PHE A 78 -11.72 -3.92 2.27
N GLY A 79 -10.73 -3.40 1.57
CA GLY A 79 -10.62 -2.00 1.26
C GLY A 79 -9.25 -1.37 1.47
N ALA A 80 -8.18 -2.17 1.62
CA ALA A 80 -6.85 -1.63 1.49
C ALA A 80 -6.63 -1.09 0.09
N VAL A 81 -5.90 -0.03 0.00
CA VAL A 81 -5.48 0.53 -1.26
C VAL A 81 -4.33 -0.32 -1.78
N ASP A 82 -4.32 -0.60 -3.04
CA ASP A 82 -3.28 -1.25 -3.83
C ASP A 82 -3.19 -0.40 -5.08
N THR A 83 -2.31 0.58 -5.04
CA THR A 83 -2.30 1.68 -6.01
C THR A 83 -1.81 1.21 -7.36
N ASP A 84 -0.73 0.43 -7.41
CA ASP A 84 -0.13 -0.10 -8.62
C ASP A 84 -0.74 -1.42 -9.11
N LEU A 85 -1.58 -2.07 -8.29
CA LEU A 85 -2.27 -3.33 -8.56
C LEU A 85 -1.32 -4.53 -8.72
N ASP A 86 -0.20 -4.55 -8.02
CA ASP A 86 0.76 -5.65 -8.03
C ASP A 86 0.36 -6.82 -7.11
N GLY A 87 -0.58 -6.57 -6.18
CA GLY A 87 -1.17 -7.53 -5.25
C GLY A 87 -0.64 -7.43 -3.83
N PHE A 88 0.24 -6.47 -3.56
CA PHE A 88 0.50 -5.96 -2.22
C PHE A 88 -0.40 -4.73 -2.01
N ALA A 89 -0.82 -4.50 -0.80
CA ALA A 89 -1.56 -3.29 -0.47
C ALA A 89 -0.55 -2.27 0.04
N ASN A 90 -0.81 -0.99 -0.17
CA ASN A 90 0.10 0.10 0.17
C ASN A 90 0.74 -0.09 1.55
N TYR A 91 0.00 -0.38 2.58
CA TYR A 91 0.51 -0.61 3.95
C TYR A 91 1.47 -1.82 4.11
N LEU A 92 1.76 -2.57 3.06
CA LEU A 92 2.69 -3.70 3.01
C LEU A 92 3.64 -3.56 1.82
N ASP A 93 3.60 -2.43 1.14
CA ASP A 93 4.38 -2.13 -0.03
C ASP A 93 5.30 -0.96 0.29
N THR A 94 6.53 -1.02 -0.08
CA THR A 94 7.49 0.06 0.12
C THR A 94 7.58 1.01 -1.07
N ASP A 95 6.84 0.71 -2.16
CA ASP A 95 6.81 1.44 -3.42
C ASP A 95 5.37 1.41 -3.95
N ASP A 96 4.53 2.31 -3.43
CA ASP A 96 3.07 2.25 -3.52
C ASP A 96 2.52 2.35 -4.95
N ASP A 97 3.20 3.06 -5.84
CA ASP A 97 2.81 3.24 -7.23
C ASP A 97 3.73 2.51 -8.22
N ASN A 98 4.84 1.93 -7.70
CA ASN A 98 5.78 1.10 -8.44
C ASN A 98 6.46 1.85 -9.59
N ASP A 99 6.78 3.11 -9.36
CA ASP A 99 7.52 3.97 -10.30
C ASP A 99 9.05 3.77 -10.20
N GLY A 100 9.51 3.04 -9.14
CA GLY A 100 10.90 2.70 -8.88
C GLY A 100 11.58 3.58 -7.84
N VAL A 101 10.87 4.54 -7.26
CA VAL A 101 11.26 5.29 -6.06
C VAL A 101 10.46 4.73 -4.88
N PHE A 102 11.11 4.38 -3.79
CA PHE A 102 10.34 3.94 -2.62
C PHE A 102 9.61 5.11 -1.97
N THR A 103 8.37 4.89 -1.56
CA THR A 103 7.47 5.85 -0.91
C THR A 103 8.18 6.74 0.11
N ILE A 104 9.05 6.18 0.95
CA ILE A 104 9.82 6.92 1.96
C ILE A 104 10.70 8.06 1.38
N PHE A 105 11.10 7.96 0.12
CA PHE A 105 11.97 8.95 -0.54
C PHE A 105 11.20 10.02 -1.30
N GLU A 106 9.90 9.86 -1.47
CA GLU A 106 9.01 10.80 -2.13
C GLU A 106 8.38 11.82 -1.18
N ASN A 107 8.88 11.79 0.05
CA ASN A 107 8.50 12.76 1.08
C ASN A 107 6.98 12.74 1.39
N PRO A 108 6.42 11.56 1.72
CA PRO A 108 5.00 11.39 1.97
C PRO A 108 4.53 12.10 3.24
N ASP A 109 5.45 12.42 4.16
CA ASP A 109 5.20 13.08 5.45
C ASP A 109 6.24 14.17 5.74
N PRO A 110 6.18 15.34 5.06
CA PRO A 110 7.12 16.42 5.25
C PRO A 110 7.19 17.00 6.66
N ASN A 111 6.10 16.91 7.41
CA ASN A 111 6.02 17.48 8.75
C ASN A 111 6.42 16.50 9.86
N GLY A 112 6.52 15.20 9.57
CA GLY A 112 6.96 14.15 10.48
C GLY A 112 5.91 13.74 11.51
N ASP A 113 4.61 13.79 11.16
CA ASP A 113 3.52 13.38 12.05
C ASP A 113 2.89 12.03 11.64
N PHE A 114 3.47 11.36 10.65
CA PHE A 114 3.07 10.06 10.10
C PHE A 114 1.69 10.09 9.41
N ASN A 115 1.27 11.25 8.93
CA ASN A 115 0.02 11.46 8.22
C ASN A 115 0.32 12.12 6.86
N PRO A 116 -0.05 11.51 5.73
CA PRO A 116 0.32 11.99 4.40
C PRO A 116 -0.52 13.19 3.91
N GLU A 117 -1.24 13.89 4.80
CA GLU A 117 -2.04 15.06 4.40
C GLU A 117 -1.23 16.19 3.77
N ASP A 118 0.08 16.23 4.00
CA ASP A 118 1.01 17.22 3.47
C ASP A 118 2.10 16.61 2.58
N ALA A 119 1.87 15.41 2.08
CA ALA A 119 2.74 14.76 1.09
C ALA A 119 3.04 15.68 -0.09
N ILE A 120 4.19 15.51 -0.70
CA ILE A 120 4.56 16.27 -1.90
C ILE A 120 3.66 15.82 -3.06
N ASP A 121 3.30 16.77 -3.91
CA ASP A 121 2.55 16.66 -5.15
C ASP A 121 3.26 17.63 -6.12
N THR A 122 4.20 17.10 -6.88
CA THR A 122 5.18 17.90 -7.64
C THR A 122 4.51 18.62 -8.80
N ASP A 123 3.63 17.98 -9.55
CA ASP A 123 2.93 18.58 -10.68
C ASP A 123 1.65 19.36 -10.26
N GLY A 124 1.14 19.11 -9.04
CA GLY A 124 -0.03 19.80 -8.48
C GLY A 124 -1.36 19.32 -9.05
N ASP A 125 -1.45 18.09 -9.53
CA ASP A 125 -2.66 17.52 -10.10
C ASP A 125 -3.64 17.01 -9.04
N GLY A 126 -3.14 16.77 -7.82
CA GLY A 126 -3.89 16.34 -6.64
C GLY A 126 -3.66 14.87 -6.27
N THR A 127 -2.76 14.18 -6.96
CA THR A 127 -2.14 12.92 -6.55
C THR A 127 -0.81 13.27 -5.90
N ALA A 128 -0.42 12.62 -4.84
CA ALA A 128 0.89 12.85 -4.23
C ALA A 128 1.91 11.95 -4.94
N ASP A 129 3.18 12.40 -5.01
CA ASP A 129 4.23 11.72 -5.74
C ASP A 129 4.27 10.22 -5.42
N TYR A 130 4.20 9.82 -4.17
CA TYR A 130 4.21 8.41 -3.73
C TYR A 130 3.00 7.56 -4.20
N LEU A 131 2.05 8.14 -4.89
CA LEU A 131 0.86 7.48 -5.46
C LEU A 131 0.70 7.79 -6.95
N ASP A 132 1.66 8.52 -7.54
CA ASP A 132 1.60 8.99 -8.92
C ASP A 132 2.78 8.40 -9.69
N THR A 133 2.53 7.78 -10.78
CA THR A 133 3.55 7.19 -11.65
C THR A 133 4.21 8.18 -12.60
N ASP A 134 3.80 9.47 -12.57
CA ASP A 134 4.27 10.56 -13.46
C ASP A 134 4.37 11.84 -12.63
N ASP A 135 5.39 11.91 -11.76
CA ASP A 135 5.50 12.90 -10.67
C ASP A 135 5.51 14.35 -11.13
N ASP A 136 6.12 14.64 -12.25
CA ASP A 136 6.21 16.01 -12.78
C ASP A 136 5.11 16.35 -13.81
N GLY A 137 4.31 15.32 -14.21
CA GLY A 137 3.15 15.52 -15.06
C GLY A 137 3.47 15.86 -16.51
N ASP A 138 4.65 15.53 -17.00
CA ASP A 138 5.07 15.84 -18.38
C ASP A 138 4.55 14.81 -19.40
N GLY A 139 4.10 13.65 -18.92
CA GLY A 139 3.49 12.56 -19.69
C GLY A 139 4.44 11.42 -20.00
N ILE A 140 5.60 11.36 -19.37
CA ILE A 140 6.50 10.21 -19.28
C ILE A 140 6.37 9.66 -17.86
N ASP A 141 6.23 8.36 -17.71
CA ASP A 141 6.18 7.75 -16.38
C ASP A 141 7.56 7.89 -15.70
N SER A 142 7.61 8.25 -14.42
CA SER A 142 8.85 8.47 -13.63
C SER A 142 9.81 7.30 -13.76
N PHE A 143 9.30 6.05 -13.82
CA PHE A 143 10.13 4.87 -14.07
C PHE A 143 10.93 4.90 -15.39
N ASP A 144 10.36 5.47 -16.46
CA ASP A 144 11.02 5.57 -17.78
C ASP A 144 12.10 6.66 -17.81
N GLU A 145 12.14 7.54 -16.81
CA GLU A 145 13.10 8.64 -16.64
C GLU A 145 14.28 8.30 -15.74
N ILE A 146 14.34 7.05 -15.33
CA ILE A 146 15.46 6.47 -14.57
C ILE A 146 15.64 7.20 -13.21
N PRO A 147 14.66 7.14 -12.33
CA PRO A 147 14.72 7.75 -11.01
C PRO A 147 15.76 7.10 -10.09
N ASP A 148 16.14 5.86 -10.37
CA ASP A 148 17.09 5.07 -9.62
C ASP A 148 17.96 4.21 -10.55
N LEU A 149 19.24 4.53 -10.64
CA LEU A 149 20.18 3.85 -11.56
C LEU A 149 20.64 2.49 -11.05
N ASP A 150 20.73 2.30 -9.73
CA ASP A 150 21.21 1.05 -9.14
C ASP A 150 20.10 0.14 -8.62
N LEU A 151 18.85 0.59 -8.73
CA LEU A 151 17.63 -0.14 -8.41
C LEU A 151 17.53 -0.55 -6.93
N ASP A 152 17.91 0.36 -6.03
CA ASP A 152 17.76 0.16 -4.59
C ASP A 152 16.56 0.91 -3.99
N GLY A 153 15.77 1.57 -4.86
CA GLY A 153 14.58 2.36 -4.51
C GLY A 153 14.90 3.75 -4.00
N ASN A 154 16.19 4.14 -4.00
CA ASN A 154 16.63 5.44 -3.50
C ASN A 154 17.09 6.35 -4.67
N PRO A 155 16.41 7.45 -4.91
CA PRO A 155 16.68 8.32 -6.08
C PRO A 155 17.96 9.15 -5.96
N SER A 156 18.85 8.79 -5.04
CA SER A 156 20.12 9.54 -4.83
C SER A 156 21.06 9.53 -6.02
N ASP A 157 20.86 8.64 -6.97
CA ASP A 157 21.60 8.53 -8.21
C ASP A 157 20.72 8.63 -9.47
N ALA A 158 19.52 9.22 -9.31
CA ALA A 158 18.59 9.53 -10.39
C ALA A 158 19.28 10.24 -11.56
N LEU A 159 18.75 10.06 -12.75
CA LEU A 159 19.20 10.81 -13.92
C LEU A 159 18.84 12.29 -13.76
N ASP A 160 19.78 13.16 -14.11
CA ASP A 160 19.67 14.62 -14.20
C ASP A 160 20.42 15.00 -15.47
N PHE A 161 19.68 15.07 -16.58
CA PHE A 161 20.29 15.14 -17.92
C PHE A 161 20.97 16.48 -18.18
N ASP A 162 20.36 17.58 -17.75
CA ASP A 162 20.89 18.93 -17.95
C ASP A 162 21.82 19.43 -16.82
N ALA A 163 21.84 18.65 -15.71
CA ALA A 163 22.64 18.89 -14.52
C ALA A 163 22.28 20.20 -13.78
N ASP A 164 21.02 20.56 -13.74
CA ASP A 164 20.55 21.74 -13.02
C ASP A 164 20.26 21.45 -11.54
N GLY A 165 20.17 20.17 -11.15
CA GLY A 165 20.01 19.66 -9.79
C GLY A 165 18.59 19.22 -9.47
N ILE A 166 17.69 19.17 -10.45
CA ILE A 166 16.42 18.49 -10.44
C ILE A 166 16.61 17.19 -11.23
N ALA A 167 16.12 16.07 -10.74
CA ALA A 167 16.19 14.82 -11.48
C ALA A 167 15.11 14.82 -12.57
N ASP A 168 15.36 14.12 -13.67
CA ASP A 168 14.48 14.12 -14.84
C ASP A 168 13.04 13.77 -14.45
N TYR A 169 12.81 12.78 -13.59
CA TYR A 169 11.49 12.37 -13.13
C TYR A 169 10.72 13.41 -12.29
N LEU A 170 11.35 14.54 -11.96
CA LEU A 170 10.78 15.68 -11.23
C LEU A 170 10.89 16.98 -12.03
N ASP A 171 11.36 16.93 -13.28
CA ASP A 171 11.63 18.09 -14.12
C ASP A 171 10.92 17.99 -15.46
N THR A 172 9.93 18.81 -15.67
CA THR A 172 9.14 18.86 -16.91
C THR A 172 9.91 19.29 -18.17
N ASP A 173 11.21 19.67 -18.06
CA ASP A 173 12.06 20.15 -19.19
C ASP A 173 13.49 19.61 -19.04
N ASP A 174 13.66 18.27 -19.13
CA ASP A 174 14.88 17.50 -18.83
C ASP A 174 16.15 18.04 -19.49
N ASP A 175 16.06 18.66 -20.64
CA ASP A 175 17.20 19.19 -21.37
C ASP A 175 17.35 20.73 -21.29
N ASN A 176 16.44 21.38 -20.55
CA ASN A 176 16.38 22.81 -20.24
C ASN A 176 16.46 23.70 -21.51
N ASP A 177 15.82 23.23 -22.60
CA ASP A 177 15.77 23.97 -23.84
C ASP A 177 14.61 24.99 -23.89
N GLY A 178 13.73 24.98 -22.88
CA GLY A 178 12.58 25.84 -22.73
C GLY A 178 11.31 25.27 -23.39
N VAL A 179 11.33 24.00 -23.72
CA VAL A 179 10.16 23.25 -24.22
C VAL A 179 10.00 22.03 -23.31
N PRO A 180 8.88 21.87 -22.62
CA PRO A 180 8.66 20.69 -21.78
C PRO A 180 8.89 19.40 -22.55
N THR A 181 9.43 18.40 -21.86
CA THR A 181 9.56 17.02 -22.34
C THR A 181 8.16 16.45 -22.61
N LEU A 182 7.95 15.64 -23.63
CA LEU A 182 6.64 15.09 -24.04
C LEU A 182 6.79 13.67 -24.58
#